data_96e9add97a8c35c3852ecf8ab605e3ba
#
_entry.id   96e9add97a8c35c3852ecf8ab605e3ba
#
_cell.length_a   1.000
_cell.length_b   1.000
_cell.length_c   1.000
_cell.angle_alpha   90.00
_cell.angle_beta   90.00
_cell.angle_gamma   90.00
#
_symmetry.space_group_name_H-M   'P 1'
#
loop_
_entity.id
_entity.type
_entity.pdbx_description
1 polymer ?
#
loop_
_entity_poly.entity_id
_entity_poly.type
_entity_poly.pdbx_seq_one_letter_code
_entity_poly.pdbx_strand_id
1 'polypeptide(L)'
;IIRNADGTEEIRIKRQKTDVEAIIPLLPIAGQILSLYIKNKKADDLIFPNLTIRKASLACVNIGQICRIEKGLTFHMARHTFSTTICLSNGISMETLSKILGHSNIGTTQIYGKITDHKIQEDMTALTHREHSAFDGYCKSIARQSTVKQQA
;
A
#
# COMPACT_ATOMS: atom_id res chain seq x y z
N ILE A 1 -11.52 -12.03 -7.76
CA ILE A 1 -11.67 -11.26 -6.51
C ILE A 1 -12.23 -12.22 -5.47
N ILE A 2 -11.62 -12.20 -4.31
CA ILE A 2 -12.03 -13.03 -3.16
C ILE A 2 -12.55 -12.07 -2.09
N ARG A 3 -13.71 -12.39 -1.52
CA ARG A 3 -14.26 -11.68 -0.37
C ARG A 3 -13.97 -12.49 0.89
N ASN A 4 -13.31 -11.90 1.83
CA ASN A 4 -12.98 -12.51 3.12
C ASN A 4 -14.17 -12.47 4.08
N ALA A 5 -14.13 -13.27 5.15
CA ALA A 5 -15.18 -13.34 6.16
C ALA A 5 -15.43 -12.01 6.90
N ASP A 6 -14.41 -11.15 6.98
CA ASP A 6 -14.47 -9.81 7.58
C ASP A 6 -15.03 -8.72 6.63
N GLY A 7 -15.44 -9.11 5.41
CA GLY A 7 -15.97 -8.22 4.39
C GLY A 7 -14.91 -7.51 3.54
N THR A 8 -13.62 -7.71 3.81
CA THR A 8 -12.54 -7.18 2.94
C THR A 8 -12.47 -7.94 1.63
N GLU A 9 -12.01 -7.27 0.60
CA GLU A 9 -11.84 -7.85 -0.74
C GLU A 9 -10.37 -7.85 -1.13
N GLU A 10 -9.94 -8.92 -1.81
CA GLU A 10 -8.57 -9.06 -2.29
C GLU A 10 -8.51 -9.70 -3.67
N ILE A 11 -7.43 -9.42 -4.39
CA ILE A 11 -7.10 -10.06 -5.66
C ILE A 11 -5.93 -11.01 -5.39
N ARG A 12 -6.09 -12.28 -5.74
CA ARG A 12 -4.99 -13.26 -5.76
C ARG A 12 -4.59 -13.53 -7.19
N ILE A 13 -3.29 -13.38 -7.46
CA ILE A 13 -2.72 -13.59 -8.80
C ILE A 13 -1.46 -14.43 -8.66
N LYS A 14 -1.44 -15.58 -9.30
CA LYS A 14 -0.23 -16.38 -9.46
C LYS A 14 0.59 -15.85 -10.64
N ARG A 15 1.82 -15.41 -10.39
CA ARG A 15 2.68 -14.85 -11.42
C ARG A 15 3.26 -15.95 -12.31
N GLN A 16 3.04 -15.85 -13.62
CA GLN A 16 3.54 -16.82 -14.58
C GLN A 16 5.08 -16.97 -14.62
N LYS A 17 5.82 -15.88 -14.35
CA LYS A 17 7.29 -15.89 -14.40
C LYS A 17 7.98 -16.42 -13.15
N THR A 18 7.36 -16.31 -11.99
CA THR A 18 8.02 -16.60 -10.71
C THR A 18 7.26 -17.62 -9.87
N ASP A 19 6.11 -18.05 -10.34
CA ASP A 19 5.17 -18.94 -9.63
C ASP A 19 4.77 -18.44 -8.23
N VAL A 20 5.07 -17.18 -7.92
CA VAL A 20 4.77 -16.54 -6.64
C VAL A 20 3.34 -16.02 -6.67
N GLU A 21 2.57 -16.35 -5.63
CA GLU A 21 1.25 -15.77 -5.42
C GLU A 21 1.38 -14.34 -4.87
N ALA A 22 0.74 -13.40 -5.54
CA ALA A 22 0.58 -12.04 -5.05
C ALA A 22 -0.82 -11.90 -4.46
N ILE A 23 -0.91 -11.45 -3.22
CA ILE A 23 -2.16 -11.14 -2.53
C ILE A 23 -2.26 -9.62 -2.44
N ILE A 24 -3.26 -9.06 -3.09
CA ILE A 24 -3.43 -7.61 -3.24
C ILE A 24 -4.76 -7.21 -2.59
N PRO A 25 -4.75 -6.70 -1.35
CA PRO A 25 -5.94 -6.15 -0.73
C PRO A 25 -6.49 -5.00 -1.57
N LEU A 26 -7.81 -5.00 -1.80
CA LEU A 26 -8.45 -3.92 -2.55
C LEU A 26 -8.64 -2.70 -1.68
N LEU A 27 -8.03 -1.60 -2.10
CA LEU A 27 -8.34 -0.30 -1.53
C LEU A 27 -9.78 0.11 -1.88
N PRO A 28 -10.47 0.87 -1.03
CA PRO A 28 -11.88 1.26 -1.26
C PRO A 28 -12.13 1.87 -2.64
N ILE A 29 -11.22 2.73 -3.11
CA ILE A 29 -11.31 3.34 -4.43
C ILE A 29 -11.23 2.31 -5.57
N ALA A 30 -10.37 1.30 -5.43
CA ALA A 30 -10.25 0.23 -6.42
C ALA A 30 -11.51 -0.64 -6.44
N GLY A 31 -12.09 -0.95 -5.27
CA GLY A 31 -13.37 -1.66 -5.15
C GLY A 31 -14.52 -0.89 -5.81
N GLN A 32 -14.61 0.42 -5.59
CA GLN A 32 -15.61 1.27 -6.23
C GLN A 32 -15.47 1.25 -7.77
N ILE A 33 -14.27 1.39 -8.30
CA ILE A 33 -14.02 1.33 -9.75
C ILE A 33 -14.42 -0.05 -10.29
N LEU A 34 -13.99 -1.13 -9.64
CA LEU A 34 -14.31 -2.49 -10.08
C LEU A 34 -15.80 -2.77 -10.08
N SER A 35 -16.55 -2.26 -9.11
CA SER A 35 -18.00 -2.45 -9.03
C SER A 35 -18.75 -1.95 -10.27
N LEU A 36 -18.22 -0.95 -10.97
CA LEU A 36 -18.79 -0.45 -12.23
C LEU A 36 -18.69 -1.47 -13.38
N TYR A 37 -17.69 -2.36 -13.31
CA TYR A 37 -17.42 -3.33 -14.38
C TYR A 37 -17.90 -4.74 -14.07
N ILE A 38 -18.19 -5.06 -12.81
CA ILE A 38 -18.56 -6.41 -12.36
C ILE A 38 -20.08 -6.61 -12.37
N LYS A 39 -20.89 -5.56 -12.35
CA LYS A 39 -22.32 -5.54 -12.07
C LYS A 39 -23.16 -6.61 -12.81
N ASN A 40 -22.74 -7.06 -14.00
CA ASN A 40 -23.46 -8.06 -14.80
C ASN A 40 -22.57 -9.25 -15.22
N LYS A 41 -21.49 -9.53 -14.48
CA LYS A 41 -20.55 -10.58 -14.84
C LYS A 41 -20.73 -11.84 -13.99
N LYS A 42 -20.50 -13.00 -14.60
CA LYS A 42 -20.42 -14.28 -13.91
C LYS A 42 -19.04 -14.43 -13.25
N ALA A 43 -18.93 -15.39 -12.33
CA ALA A 43 -17.70 -15.60 -11.58
C ALA A 43 -16.43 -15.82 -12.46
N ASP A 44 -16.60 -16.48 -13.59
CA ASP A 44 -15.51 -16.82 -14.50
C ASP A 44 -15.28 -15.79 -15.63
N ASP A 45 -16.10 -14.73 -15.69
CA ASP A 45 -15.96 -13.71 -16.71
C ASP A 45 -14.76 -12.82 -16.46
N LEU A 46 -14.03 -12.47 -17.53
CA LEU A 46 -12.98 -11.45 -17.46
C LEU A 46 -13.58 -10.09 -17.11
N ILE A 47 -13.05 -9.44 -16.08
CA ILE A 47 -13.50 -8.10 -15.67
C ILE A 47 -13.33 -7.11 -16.82
N PHE A 48 -12.20 -7.18 -17.52
CA PHE A 48 -11.85 -6.30 -18.65
C PHE A 48 -11.57 -7.12 -19.93
N PRO A 49 -12.60 -7.69 -20.59
CA PRO A 49 -12.40 -8.63 -21.70
C PRO A 49 -11.68 -8.03 -22.92
N ASN A 50 -11.81 -6.72 -23.12
CA ASN A 50 -11.24 -6.01 -24.26
C ASN A 50 -9.99 -5.18 -23.95
N LEU A 51 -9.46 -5.30 -22.72
CA LEU A 51 -8.29 -4.56 -22.27
C LEU A 51 -7.02 -5.32 -22.60
N THR A 52 -6.32 -4.91 -23.64
CA THR A 52 -4.98 -5.41 -23.96
C THR A 52 -3.93 -4.49 -23.36
N ILE A 53 -2.69 -5.01 -23.16
CA ILE A 53 -1.55 -4.22 -22.68
C ILE A 53 -1.32 -2.98 -23.56
N ARG A 54 -1.50 -3.12 -24.90
CA ARG A 54 -1.36 -2.01 -25.84
C ARG A 54 -2.41 -0.91 -25.62
N LYS A 55 -3.68 -1.30 -25.46
CA LYS A 55 -4.78 -0.34 -25.18
C LYS A 55 -4.55 0.39 -23.85
N ALA A 56 -4.13 -0.36 -22.86
CA ALA A 56 -3.86 0.18 -21.54
C ALA A 56 -2.64 1.14 -21.56
N SER A 57 -1.57 0.82 -22.31
CA SER A 57 -0.44 1.73 -22.50
C SER A 57 -0.83 3.02 -23.24
N LEU A 58 -1.67 2.90 -24.24
CA LEU A 58 -2.19 4.08 -24.97
C LEU A 58 -3.06 4.97 -24.07
N ALA A 59 -3.87 4.36 -23.19
CA ALA A 59 -4.65 5.12 -22.22
C ALA A 59 -3.74 5.90 -21.25
N CYS A 60 -2.62 5.33 -20.81
CA CYS A 60 -1.63 6.06 -20.00
C CYS A 60 -1.08 7.28 -20.75
N VAL A 61 -0.73 7.13 -22.01
CA VAL A 61 -0.23 8.25 -22.83
C VAL A 61 -1.30 9.36 -22.95
N ASN A 62 -2.54 8.99 -23.25
CA ASN A 62 -3.64 9.96 -23.36
C ASN A 62 -3.89 10.69 -22.02
N ILE A 63 -3.87 9.98 -20.89
CA ILE A 63 -3.97 10.61 -19.57
C ILE A 63 -2.84 11.60 -19.36
N GLY A 64 -1.59 11.23 -19.71
CA GLY A 64 -0.45 12.14 -19.63
C GLY A 64 -0.65 13.43 -20.40
N GLN A 65 -1.16 13.33 -21.63
CA GLN A 65 -1.45 14.50 -22.48
C GLN A 65 -2.57 15.38 -21.88
N ILE A 66 -3.68 14.78 -21.44
CA ILE A 66 -4.80 15.51 -20.82
C ILE A 66 -4.34 16.24 -19.56
N CYS A 67 -3.52 15.58 -18.73
CA CYS A 67 -2.99 16.14 -17.49
C CYS A 67 -1.77 17.06 -17.70
N ARG A 68 -1.33 17.30 -18.94
CA ARG A 68 -0.14 18.09 -19.29
C ARG A 68 1.13 17.60 -18.58
N ILE A 69 1.28 16.29 -18.44
CA ILE A 69 2.46 15.67 -17.86
C ILE A 69 3.46 15.44 -19.00
N GLU A 70 4.54 16.21 -19.01
CA GLU A 70 5.58 16.14 -20.07
C GLU A 70 6.25 14.77 -20.14
N LYS A 71 6.39 14.11 -19.01
CA LYS A 71 6.97 12.77 -18.93
C LYS A 71 5.93 11.73 -19.36
N GLY A 72 6.22 10.94 -20.38
CA GLY A 72 5.31 9.89 -20.87
C GLY A 72 4.92 8.91 -19.75
N LEU A 73 3.63 8.80 -19.50
CA LEU A 73 3.10 7.87 -18.50
C LEU A 73 3.11 6.43 -19.02
N THR A 74 3.50 5.50 -18.15
CA THR A 74 3.52 4.07 -18.43
C THR A 74 2.89 3.28 -17.29
N PHE A 75 2.48 2.04 -17.54
CA PHE A 75 2.05 1.12 -16.49
C PHE A 75 3.12 0.88 -15.42
N HIS A 76 4.38 0.88 -15.83
CA HIS A 76 5.49 0.72 -14.90
C HIS A 76 5.59 1.90 -13.94
N MET A 77 5.35 3.11 -14.44
CA MET A 77 5.28 4.31 -13.59
C MET A 77 4.11 4.26 -12.61
N ALA A 78 2.94 3.81 -13.05
CA ALA A 78 1.80 3.62 -12.14
C ALA A 78 2.13 2.65 -11.00
N ARG A 79 2.79 1.52 -11.32
CA ARG A 79 3.28 0.57 -10.31
C ARG A 79 4.32 1.20 -9.39
N HIS A 80 5.23 2.01 -9.94
CA HIS A 80 6.24 2.72 -9.17
C HIS A 80 5.59 3.71 -8.19
N THR A 81 4.65 4.52 -8.68
CA THR A 81 3.91 5.50 -7.86
C THR A 81 3.10 4.80 -6.77
N PHE A 82 2.42 3.69 -7.07
CA PHE A 82 1.74 2.89 -6.06
C PHE A 82 2.72 2.43 -4.97
N SER A 83 3.86 1.89 -5.36
CA SER A 83 4.85 1.38 -4.43
C SER A 83 5.44 2.47 -3.53
N THR A 84 5.82 3.61 -4.10
CA THR A 84 6.47 4.70 -3.37
C THR A 84 5.47 5.56 -2.61
N THR A 85 4.48 6.13 -3.32
CA THR A 85 3.59 7.17 -2.78
C THR A 85 2.44 6.59 -1.97
N ILE A 86 1.86 5.45 -2.43
CA ILE A 86 0.72 4.88 -1.73
C ILE A 86 1.16 3.91 -0.63
N CYS A 87 2.18 3.08 -0.86
CA CYS A 87 2.60 2.09 0.12
C CYS A 87 3.68 2.61 1.06
N LEU A 88 4.89 2.87 0.56
CA LEU A 88 6.04 3.17 1.42
C LEU A 88 5.89 4.49 2.17
N SER A 89 5.37 5.55 1.54
CA SER A 89 5.13 6.83 2.22
C SER A 89 4.05 6.75 3.31
N ASN A 90 3.19 5.73 3.27
CA ASN A 90 2.19 5.47 4.32
C ASN A 90 2.60 4.36 5.29
N GLY A 91 3.89 4.02 5.36
CA GLY A 91 4.42 3.12 6.37
C GLY A 91 4.26 1.63 6.09
N ILE A 92 3.85 1.24 4.86
CA ILE A 92 3.88 -0.18 4.45
C ILE A 92 5.33 -0.64 4.38
N SER A 93 5.65 -1.74 5.06
CA SER A 93 7.02 -2.27 5.05
C SER A 93 7.45 -2.78 3.68
N MET A 94 8.75 -2.82 3.44
CA MET A 94 9.33 -3.31 2.20
C MET A 94 8.98 -4.79 1.95
N GLU A 95 8.91 -5.58 3.00
CA GLU A 95 8.56 -7.00 2.96
C GLU A 95 7.09 -7.18 2.55
N THR A 96 6.19 -6.40 3.15
CA THR A 96 4.77 -6.40 2.80
C THR A 96 4.57 -5.96 1.35
N LEU A 97 5.22 -4.87 0.95
CA LEU A 97 5.19 -4.40 -0.43
C LEU A 97 5.71 -5.46 -1.42
N SER A 98 6.80 -6.14 -1.08
CA SER A 98 7.36 -7.22 -1.90
C SER A 98 6.35 -8.34 -2.17
N LYS A 99 5.58 -8.73 -1.16
CA LYS A 99 4.51 -9.73 -1.28
C LYS A 99 3.34 -9.22 -2.12
N ILE A 100 2.86 -7.99 -1.89
CA ILE A 100 1.81 -7.36 -2.70
C ILE A 100 2.22 -7.32 -4.17
N LEU A 101 3.47 -6.97 -4.45
CA LEU A 101 4.02 -6.91 -5.79
C LEU A 101 4.34 -8.30 -6.38
N GLY A 102 4.29 -9.37 -5.59
CA GLY A 102 4.62 -10.74 -6.01
C GLY A 102 6.07 -10.88 -6.44
N HIS A 103 7.01 -10.23 -5.75
CA HIS A 103 8.43 -10.40 -6.00
C HIS A 103 8.94 -11.66 -5.29
N SER A 104 9.71 -12.48 -5.98
CA SER A 104 10.39 -13.63 -5.38
C SER A 104 11.61 -13.24 -4.55
N ASN A 105 12.17 -12.06 -4.80
CA ASN A 105 13.32 -11.52 -4.09
C ASN A 105 13.04 -10.07 -3.68
N ILE A 106 13.22 -9.77 -2.40
CA ILE A 106 13.03 -8.44 -1.83
C ILE A 106 13.95 -7.38 -2.46
N GLY A 107 15.13 -7.78 -2.94
CA GLY A 107 16.06 -6.90 -3.66
C GLY A 107 15.40 -6.22 -4.88
N THR A 108 14.44 -6.89 -5.52
CA THR A 108 13.64 -6.28 -6.61
C THR A 108 12.75 -5.14 -6.10
N THR A 109 12.35 -5.16 -4.83
CA THR A 109 11.52 -4.13 -4.21
C THR A 109 12.36 -2.95 -3.73
N GLN A 110 13.63 -3.18 -3.40
CA GLN A 110 14.55 -2.15 -2.89
C GLN A 110 14.77 -0.98 -3.86
N ILE A 111 14.50 -1.17 -5.16
CA ILE A 111 14.51 -0.06 -6.13
C ILE A 111 13.53 1.06 -5.79
N TYR A 112 12.48 0.76 -5.01
CA TYR A 112 11.50 1.73 -4.52
C TYR A 112 11.90 2.37 -3.19
N GLY A 113 12.92 1.81 -2.50
CA GLY A 113 13.28 2.12 -1.13
C GLY A 113 14.27 3.28 -0.98
N LYS A 114 14.22 4.28 -1.86
CA LYS A 114 14.96 5.52 -1.62
C LYS A 114 14.32 6.25 -0.44
N ILE A 115 14.87 5.98 0.76
CA ILE A 115 14.49 6.71 1.97
C ILE A 115 14.98 8.15 1.80
N THR A 116 14.06 9.10 1.88
CA THR A 116 14.38 10.53 1.86
C THR A 116 14.67 11.01 3.29
N ASP A 117 15.48 12.07 3.43
CA ASP A 117 15.73 12.72 4.72
C ASP A 117 14.42 13.13 5.41
N HIS A 118 13.44 13.58 4.63
CA HIS A 118 12.11 13.91 5.11
C HIS A 118 11.42 12.70 5.76
N LYS A 119 11.49 11.51 5.15
CA LYS A 119 10.91 10.28 5.72
C LYS A 119 11.60 9.87 7.02
N ILE A 120 12.92 10.04 7.10
CA ILE A 120 13.66 9.79 8.35
C ILE A 120 13.16 10.72 9.45
N GLN A 121 12.99 12.01 9.16
CA GLN A 121 12.49 12.99 10.13
C GLN A 121 11.05 12.68 10.57
N GLU A 122 10.16 12.32 9.66
CA GLU A 122 8.79 11.91 9.98
C GLU A 122 8.77 10.70 10.92
N ASP A 123 9.52 9.66 10.60
CA ASP A 123 9.57 8.42 11.38
C ASP A 123 10.16 8.66 12.78
N MET A 124 11.21 9.48 12.88
CA MET A 124 11.82 9.87 14.16
C MET A 124 10.89 10.75 14.99
N THR A 125 10.16 11.66 14.36
CA THR A 125 9.14 12.48 15.06
C THR A 125 8.01 11.61 15.61
N ALA A 126 7.52 10.66 14.82
CA ALA A 126 6.49 9.72 15.26
C ALA A 126 6.97 8.83 16.42
N LEU A 127 8.24 8.40 16.39
CA LEU A 127 8.85 7.66 17.47
C LEU A 127 8.92 8.50 18.76
N THR A 128 9.41 9.72 18.68
CA THR A 128 9.52 10.65 19.81
C THR A 128 8.16 10.89 20.48
N HIS A 129 7.09 11.07 19.69
CA HIS A 129 5.74 11.23 20.24
C HIS A 129 5.27 9.97 20.98
N ARG A 130 5.58 8.78 20.50
CA ARG A 130 5.23 7.51 21.20
C ARG A 130 6.00 7.35 22.49
N GLU A 131 7.30 7.66 22.51
CA GLU A 131 8.14 7.58 23.69
C GLU A 131 7.71 8.57 24.77
N HIS A 132 7.41 9.84 24.41
CA HIS A 132 6.89 10.82 25.36
C HIS A 132 5.59 10.35 26.01
N SER A 133 4.66 9.82 25.25
CA SER A 133 3.40 9.29 25.77
C SER A 133 3.61 8.12 26.75
N ALA A 134 4.53 7.23 26.43
CA ALA A 134 4.87 6.09 27.30
C ALA A 134 5.57 6.54 28.58
N PHE A 135 6.52 7.46 28.48
CA PHE A 135 7.27 8.01 29.61
C PHE A 135 6.39 8.82 30.56
N ASP A 136 5.49 9.66 30.05
CA ASP A 136 4.51 10.40 30.84
C ASP A 136 3.57 9.47 31.61
N GLY A 137 3.14 8.37 30.99
CA GLY A 137 2.36 7.32 31.66
C GLY A 137 3.11 6.69 32.81
N TYR A 138 4.39 6.39 32.61
CA TYR A 138 5.25 5.82 33.67
C TYR A 138 5.47 6.81 34.80
N CYS A 139 5.78 8.07 34.55
CA CYS A 139 5.95 9.10 35.59
C CYS A 139 4.68 9.31 36.43
N LYS A 140 3.51 9.32 35.78
CA LYS A 140 2.22 9.42 36.50
C LYS A 140 1.95 8.20 37.39
N SER A 141 2.38 7.01 36.97
CA SER A 141 2.24 5.78 37.78
C SER A 141 3.11 5.81 39.04
N ILE A 142 4.35 6.28 38.93
CA ILE A 142 5.26 6.45 40.07
C ILE A 142 4.71 7.51 41.05
N ALA A 143 4.27 8.65 40.57
CA ALA A 143 3.71 9.70 41.39
C ALA A 143 2.51 9.21 42.24
N ARG A 144 1.62 8.40 41.65
CA ARG A 144 0.48 7.80 42.37
C ARG A 144 0.92 6.84 43.45
N GLN A 145 1.96 6.01 43.19
CA GLN A 145 2.47 5.08 44.17
C GLN A 145 3.16 5.77 45.39
N SER A 146 3.80 6.91 45.15
CA SER A 146 4.44 7.71 46.21
C SER A 146 3.40 8.35 47.13
N THR A 147 2.27 8.82 46.58
CA THR A 147 1.20 9.45 47.34
C THR A 147 0.49 8.46 48.30
N VAL A 148 0.31 7.20 47.82
CA VAL A 148 -0.34 6.15 48.62
C VAL A 148 0.56 5.72 49.79
N LYS A 149 1.89 5.74 49.66
CA LYS A 149 2.83 5.39 50.73
C LYS A 149 2.97 6.47 51.81
N GLN A 150 2.56 7.70 51.58
CA GLN A 150 2.59 8.79 52.59
C GLN A 150 1.31 8.88 53.40
N GLN A 151 0.26 8.14 53.03
CA GLN A 151 -1.02 8.12 53.75
C GLN A 151 -1.27 6.86 54.56
N ALA A 152 -0.28 5.93 54.61
CA ALA A 152 -0.29 4.72 55.41
C ALA A 152 0.76 4.80 56.54
#